data_4c0b4e7f480fb2553e324143aea68bff
#
_entry.id   4c0b4e7f480fb2553e324143aea68bff
#
_cell.length_a   1.000
_cell.length_b   1.000
_cell.length_c   1.000
_cell.angle_alpha   90.00
_cell.angle_beta   90.00
_cell.angle_gamma   90.00
#
_symmetry.space_group_name_H-M   'P 1'
#
loop_
_entity.id
_entity.type
_entity.pdbx_description
1 polymer ?
#
loop_
_entity_poly.entity_id
_entity_poly.type
_entity_poly.pdbx_seq_one_letter_code
_entity_poly.pdbx_strand_id
1 'polypeptide(L)'
;MTAVRLKDIRKSYGSVKVIHGVDLDIEEGEFIVFVGPSGCGKSTLLRMIAGLEDISGGTLEIGGEVVNDVPPSKRGIAMVFQSYALYPHMTVYDNMAFGMRIAREKKEEIDRRVRSAASILQLTDYLDRLPKALSGGQRQRVAIGRAICRDPKVFLFDEPLSNLDAALRVATRIEIAKLSEAMPDTTMIYVTHDQVEAMTLADRIVVLSGGRIEQVGAPMELYERPANLFVAKFIGSPAMNILPAKIVDTGAKTTVTLPQDRRVTLDIATPESQKSAAVSFGVRPEDLTIATGEQFIIEGTISIIEALGEVTLLYVEGLSGEEPLIVKLPGNQPYQRGDKVRLTADPAKLHLFDAEGKALR
;
A
#
# COMPACT_ATOMS: atom_id res chain seq x y z
N MET A 1 -22.69 5.57 -2.47
CA MET A 1 -22.59 6.41 -3.71
C MET A 1 -21.09 6.65 -3.99
N THR A 2 -20.68 6.90 -5.23
CA THR A 2 -19.26 7.18 -5.54
C THR A 2 -18.89 8.57 -5.05
N ALA A 3 -17.93 8.66 -4.11
CA ALA A 3 -17.45 9.93 -3.57
C ALA A 3 -16.44 10.62 -4.50
N VAL A 4 -15.53 9.82 -5.11
CA VAL A 4 -14.52 10.31 -6.05
C VAL A 4 -14.43 9.38 -7.23
N ARG A 5 -14.54 9.94 -8.44
CA ARG A 5 -14.40 9.18 -9.68
C ARG A 5 -13.30 9.79 -10.55
N LEU A 6 -12.36 8.95 -10.93
CA LEU A 6 -11.32 9.24 -11.91
C LEU A 6 -11.66 8.51 -13.20
N LYS A 7 -11.71 9.23 -14.32
CA LYS A 7 -12.06 8.66 -15.63
C LYS A 7 -11.02 9.08 -16.65
N ASP A 8 -10.23 8.11 -17.11
CA ASP A 8 -9.11 8.29 -18.05
C ASP A 8 -8.16 9.42 -17.63
N ILE A 9 -7.86 9.54 -16.33
CA ILE A 9 -7.03 10.62 -15.80
C ILE A 9 -5.61 10.52 -16.35
N ARG A 10 -5.13 11.61 -16.93
CA ARG A 10 -3.79 11.72 -17.53
C ARG A 10 -3.05 12.95 -17.01
N LYS A 11 -1.73 12.80 -16.84
CA LYS A 11 -0.85 13.92 -16.49
C LYS A 11 0.43 13.88 -17.31
N SER A 12 0.77 15.05 -17.85
CA SER A 12 2.04 15.27 -18.56
C SER A 12 2.69 16.56 -18.05
N TYR A 13 4.00 16.55 -17.92
CA TYR A 13 4.84 17.71 -17.67
C TYR A 13 5.70 17.96 -18.93
N GLY A 14 5.30 18.91 -19.75
CA GLY A 14 5.88 19.08 -21.07
C GLY A 14 5.73 17.78 -21.90
N SER A 15 6.83 17.20 -22.34
CA SER A 15 6.85 15.93 -23.11
C SER A 15 6.79 14.65 -22.25
N VAL A 16 6.98 14.77 -20.92
CA VAL A 16 7.04 13.62 -20.02
C VAL A 16 5.64 13.26 -19.54
N LYS A 17 5.16 12.08 -19.92
CA LYS A 17 3.89 11.53 -19.41
C LYS A 17 4.15 10.83 -18.08
N VAL A 18 3.38 11.19 -17.04
CA VAL A 18 3.51 10.65 -15.67
C VAL A 18 2.32 9.79 -15.28
N ILE A 19 1.11 10.14 -15.70
CA ILE A 19 -0.11 9.34 -15.50
C ILE A 19 -0.71 9.03 -16.88
N HIS A 20 -1.05 7.75 -17.10
CA HIS A 20 -1.31 7.17 -18.41
C HIS A 20 -2.75 6.69 -18.62
N GLY A 21 -3.73 7.40 -18.09
CA GLY A 21 -5.13 7.01 -18.16
C GLY A 21 -5.50 6.10 -16.98
N VAL A 22 -5.81 6.73 -15.85
CA VAL A 22 -6.23 6.06 -14.63
C VAL A 22 -7.74 6.14 -14.53
N ASP A 23 -8.38 4.97 -14.39
CA ASP A 23 -9.79 4.80 -14.08
C ASP A 23 -9.92 4.24 -12.68
N LEU A 24 -10.68 4.93 -11.80
CA LEU A 24 -10.89 4.51 -10.43
C LEU A 24 -12.17 5.11 -9.87
N ASP A 25 -13.02 4.28 -9.30
CA ASP A 25 -14.18 4.69 -8.51
C ASP A 25 -13.88 4.44 -7.03
N ILE A 26 -14.06 5.48 -6.19
CA ILE A 26 -13.88 5.43 -4.74
C ILE A 26 -15.25 5.69 -4.11
N GLU A 27 -15.68 4.78 -3.25
CA GLU A 27 -16.99 4.84 -2.62
C GLU A 27 -16.99 5.86 -1.45
N GLU A 28 -18.19 6.30 -1.07
CA GLU A 28 -18.39 7.20 0.06
C GLU A 28 -18.04 6.48 1.38
N GLY A 29 -17.25 7.13 2.23
CA GLY A 29 -16.77 6.55 3.49
C GLY A 29 -15.63 5.53 3.34
N GLU A 30 -15.15 5.26 2.12
CA GLU A 30 -14.09 4.30 1.88
C GLU A 30 -12.71 4.85 2.29
N PHE A 31 -11.89 4.01 2.93
CA PHE A 31 -10.46 4.25 3.14
C PHE A 31 -9.64 3.57 2.04
N ILE A 32 -9.21 4.34 1.06
CA ILE A 32 -8.40 3.82 -0.05
C ILE A 32 -6.94 4.24 0.08
N VAL A 33 -6.02 3.30 -0.17
CA VAL A 33 -4.58 3.54 -0.06
C VAL A 33 -3.89 3.37 -1.41
N PHE A 34 -3.16 4.38 -1.85
CA PHE A 34 -2.30 4.34 -3.03
C PHE A 34 -0.89 3.91 -2.64
N VAL A 35 -0.43 2.81 -3.20
CA VAL A 35 0.93 2.28 -2.99
C VAL A 35 1.67 2.09 -4.31
N GLY A 36 2.98 2.00 -4.24
CA GLY A 36 3.83 1.74 -5.41
C GLY A 36 5.24 2.31 -5.21
N PRO A 37 6.17 2.04 -6.11
CA PRO A 37 7.53 2.54 -6.07
C PRO A 37 7.61 4.06 -6.07
N SER A 38 8.77 4.60 -5.68
CA SER A 38 9.03 6.03 -5.80
C SER A 38 8.92 6.48 -7.26
N GLY A 39 8.27 7.62 -7.49
CA GLY A 39 8.10 8.18 -8.84
C GLY A 39 6.99 7.55 -9.69
N CYS A 40 6.22 6.57 -9.20
CA CYS A 40 5.13 5.97 -9.99
C CYS A 40 3.86 6.84 -10.15
N GLY A 41 3.82 8.04 -9.55
CA GLY A 41 2.73 9.00 -9.74
C GLY A 41 1.71 9.12 -8.61
N LYS A 42 1.88 8.44 -7.45
CA LYS A 42 0.95 8.48 -6.30
C LYS A 42 0.63 9.90 -5.83
N SER A 43 1.66 10.65 -5.42
CA SER A 43 1.48 12.03 -4.94
C SER A 43 0.99 12.97 -6.06
N THR A 44 1.35 12.71 -7.31
CA THR A 44 0.82 13.46 -8.45
C THR A 44 -0.69 13.25 -8.57
N LEU A 45 -1.14 12.00 -8.51
CA LEU A 45 -2.56 11.66 -8.56
C LEU A 45 -3.33 12.28 -7.38
N LEU A 46 -2.77 12.17 -6.16
CA LEU A 46 -3.35 12.78 -4.97
C LEU A 46 -3.47 14.31 -5.11
N ARG A 47 -2.42 14.98 -5.64
CA ARG A 47 -2.42 16.42 -5.85
C ARG A 47 -3.38 16.87 -6.95
N MET A 48 -3.61 16.07 -7.98
CA MET A 48 -4.67 16.32 -8.97
C MET A 48 -6.05 16.25 -8.35
N ILE A 49 -6.32 15.26 -7.47
CA ILE A 49 -7.57 15.17 -6.71
C ILE A 49 -7.73 16.40 -5.82
N ALA A 50 -6.64 16.84 -5.17
CA ALA A 50 -6.61 18.04 -4.34
C ALA A 50 -6.80 19.36 -5.14
N GLY A 51 -6.62 19.36 -6.46
CA GLY A 51 -6.59 20.57 -7.29
C GLY A 51 -5.33 21.40 -7.11
N LEU A 52 -4.27 20.80 -6.58
CA LEU A 52 -2.93 21.39 -6.45
C LEU A 52 -2.07 21.14 -7.68
N GLU A 53 -2.56 20.30 -8.57
CA GLU A 53 -1.92 19.94 -9.83
C GLU A 53 -3.00 19.83 -10.91
N ASP A 54 -2.75 20.40 -12.08
CA ASP A 54 -3.69 20.39 -13.20
C ASP A 54 -3.75 18.99 -13.83
N ILE A 55 -4.93 18.59 -14.28
CA ILE A 55 -5.18 17.37 -15.05
C ILE A 55 -4.91 17.68 -16.53
N SER A 56 -4.08 16.85 -17.20
CA SER A 56 -3.79 17.04 -18.63
C SER A 56 -4.82 16.38 -19.54
N GLY A 57 -5.64 15.46 -19.03
CA GLY A 57 -6.71 14.81 -19.75
C GLY A 57 -7.53 13.91 -18.82
N GLY A 58 -8.75 13.56 -19.27
CA GLY A 58 -9.69 12.80 -18.46
C GLY A 58 -10.58 13.69 -17.59
N THR A 59 -11.41 13.07 -16.75
CA THR A 59 -12.40 13.76 -15.92
C THR A 59 -12.31 13.30 -14.49
N LEU A 60 -12.25 14.24 -13.56
CA LEU A 60 -12.32 14.02 -12.12
C LEU A 60 -13.66 14.53 -11.59
N GLU A 61 -14.38 13.65 -10.89
CA GLU A 61 -15.64 13.99 -10.23
C GLU A 61 -15.48 13.80 -8.71
N ILE A 62 -16.04 14.72 -7.92
CA ILE A 62 -16.16 14.61 -6.46
C ILE A 62 -17.62 14.86 -6.09
N GLY A 63 -18.26 13.90 -5.42
CA GLY A 63 -19.68 14.00 -5.07
C GLY A 63 -20.61 14.14 -6.28
N GLY A 64 -20.24 13.59 -7.44
CA GLY A 64 -20.99 13.67 -8.69
C GLY A 64 -20.78 14.94 -9.50
N GLU A 65 -19.94 15.87 -9.03
CA GLU A 65 -19.62 17.10 -9.75
C GLU A 65 -18.21 17.04 -10.37
N VAL A 66 -18.09 17.46 -11.64
CA VAL A 66 -16.78 17.56 -12.31
C VAL A 66 -15.99 18.71 -11.71
N VAL A 67 -14.77 18.40 -11.23
CA VAL A 67 -13.96 19.36 -10.47
C VAL A 67 -12.62 19.70 -11.14
N ASN A 68 -12.42 19.36 -12.41
CA ASN A 68 -11.17 19.62 -13.12
C ASN A 68 -10.68 21.05 -12.93
N ASP A 69 -11.57 22.04 -13.14
CA ASP A 69 -11.28 23.48 -13.09
C ASP A 69 -11.70 24.13 -11.77
N VAL A 70 -12.16 23.33 -10.78
CA VAL A 70 -12.57 23.85 -9.47
C VAL A 70 -11.33 24.04 -8.60
N PRO A 71 -11.12 25.24 -8.02
CA PRO A 71 -9.95 25.48 -7.16
C PRO A 71 -10.00 24.66 -5.88
N PRO A 72 -8.84 24.30 -5.28
CA PRO A 72 -8.73 23.44 -4.10
C PRO A 72 -9.66 23.80 -2.94
N SER A 73 -9.81 25.11 -2.69
CA SER A 73 -10.62 25.64 -1.58
C SER A 73 -12.12 25.36 -1.72
N LYS A 74 -12.60 25.04 -2.92
CA LYS A 74 -14.03 24.78 -3.22
C LYS A 74 -14.35 23.31 -3.47
N ARG A 75 -13.36 22.39 -3.43
CA ARG A 75 -13.58 20.95 -3.68
C ARG A 75 -14.13 20.17 -2.48
N GLY A 76 -14.33 20.82 -1.31
CA GLY A 76 -14.81 20.13 -0.09
C GLY A 76 -13.82 19.14 0.48
N ILE A 77 -12.53 19.32 0.25
CA ILE A 77 -11.46 18.43 0.67
C ILE A 77 -10.59 19.03 1.76
N ALA A 78 -9.93 18.19 2.53
CA ALA A 78 -8.80 18.56 3.38
C ALA A 78 -7.58 17.68 3.08
N MET A 79 -6.37 18.21 3.27
CA MET A 79 -5.14 17.50 2.97
C MET A 79 -4.11 17.65 4.09
N VAL A 80 -3.51 16.54 4.47
CA VAL A 80 -2.34 16.45 5.35
C VAL A 80 -1.12 16.19 4.49
N PHE A 81 -0.14 17.09 4.55
CA PHE A 81 1.09 17.03 3.78
C PHE A 81 2.18 16.28 4.55
N GLN A 82 3.12 15.70 3.86
CA GLN A 82 4.29 15.01 4.38
C GLN A 82 5.10 15.88 5.36
N SER A 83 5.20 17.20 5.11
CA SER A 83 5.92 18.15 5.95
C SER A 83 5.10 18.77 7.08
N TYR A 84 3.86 18.27 7.32
CA TYR A 84 2.85 18.81 8.25
C TYR A 84 2.36 20.21 7.90
N ALA A 85 3.18 21.07 7.29
CA ALA A 85 2.88 22.43 6.85
C ALA A 85 2.18 23.29 7.92
N LEU A 86 2.64 23.19 9.20
CA LEU A 86 2.12 24.02 10.29
C LEU A 86 2.64 25.45 10.20
N TYR A 87 1.80 26.39 10.60
CA TYR A 87 2.19 27.80 10.74
C TYR A 87 3.01 27.96 12.03
N PRO A 88 4.33 28.22 11.96
CA PRO A 88 5.22 28.12 13.12
C PRO A 88 5.00 29.22 14.17
N HIS A 89 4.38 30.32 13.79
CA HIS A 89 4.05 31.48 14.63
C HIS A 89 2.66 31.41 15.27
N MET A 90 1.87 30.40 14.94
CA MET A 90 0.53 30.18 15.47
C MET A 90 0.54 29.06 16.52
N THR A 91 -0.30 29.19 17.54
CA THR A 91 -0.53 28.11 18.51
C THR A 91 -1.16 26.88 17.85
N VAL A 92 -1.23 25.76 18.58
CA VAL A 92 -1.99 24.58 18.15
C VAL A 92 -3.43 24.94 17.85
N TYR A 93 -4.08 25.67 18.77
CA TYR A 93 -5.45 26.16 18.58
C TYR A 93 -5.58 26.99 17.31
N ASP A 94 -4.70 27.96 17.10
CA ASP A 94 -4.75 28.84 15.94
C ASP A 94 -4.50 28.12 14.63
N ASN A 95 -3.57 27.14 14.60
CA ASN A 95 -3.34 26.27 13.45
C ASN A 95 -4.62 25.51 13.07
N MET A 96 -5.31 24.92 14.06
CA MET A 96 -6.55 24.16 13.83
C MET A 96 -7.71 25.08 13.41
N ALA A 97 -7.83 26.27 14.01
CA ALA A 97 -8.87 27.25 13.73
C ALA A 97 -8.71 27.98 12.40
N PHE A 98 -7.50 27.97 11.80
CA PHE A 98 -7.13 28.88 10.71
C PHE A 98 -8.08 28.81 9.51
N GLY A 99 -8.40 27.61 9.02
CA GLY A 99 -9.27 27.44 7.85
C GLY A 99 -10.70 27.97 8.09
N MET A 100 -11.24 27.72 9.29
CA MET A 100 -12.57 28.17 9.68
C MET A 100 -12.65 29.69 9.85
N ARG A 101 -11.56 30.32 10.36
CA ARG A 101 -11.47 31.80 10.43
C ARG A 101 -11.47 32.45 9.05
N ILE A 102 -10.76 31.86 8.07
CA ILE A 102 -10.80 32.33 6.68
C ILE A 102 -12.22 32.19 6.10
N ALA A 103 -12.89 31.09 6.41
CA ALA A 103 -14.30 30.86 6.04
C ALA A 103 -15.29 31.76 6.77
N ARG A 104 -14.83 32.58 7.74
CA ARG A 104 -15.63 33.49 8.57
C ARG A 104 -16.72 32.76 9.37
N GLU A 105 -16.43 31.57 9.84
CA GLU A 105 -17.32 30.83 10.74
C GLU A 105 -17.46 31.54 12.10
N LYS A 106 -18.54 31.26 12.81
CA LYS A 106 -18.81 31.84 14.12
C LYS A 106 -17.79 31.33 15.15
N LYS A 107 -17.37 32.21 16.06
CA LYS A 107 -16.33 31.93 17.06
C LYS A 107 -16.67 30.72 17.94
N GLU A 108 -17.94 30.61 18.33
CA GLU A 108 -18.46 29.51 19.14
C GLU A 108 -18.35 28.16 18.43
N GLU A 109 -18.59 28.14 17.11
CA GLU A 109 -18.47 26.93 16.28
C GLU A 109 -17.01 26.55 16.07
N ILE A 110 -16.12 27.53 15.86
CA ILE A 110 -14.69 27.31 15.78
C ILE A 110 -14.16 26.68 17.07
N ASP A 111 -14.51 27.26 18.24
CA ASP A 111 -14.06 26.73 19.54
C ASP A 111 -14.58 25.30 19.78
N ARG A 112 -15.85 25.05 19.46
CA ARG A 112 -16.45 23.71 19.58
C ARG A 112 -15.70 22.67 18.74
N ARG A 113 -15.46 22.95 17.44
CA ARG A 113 -14.78 22.01 16.53
C ARG A 113 -13.33 21.81 16.90
N VAL A 114 -12.59 22.88 17.26
CA VAL A 114 -11.19 22.77 17.68
C VAL A 114 -11.07 21.91 18.94
N ARG A 115 -11.92 22.14 19.97
CA ARG A 115 -11.85 21.33 21.19
C ARG A 115 -12.28 19.88 20.97
N SER A 116 -13.28 19.65 20.15
CA SER A 116 -13.68 18.29 19.75
C SER A 116 -12.55 17.54 19.06
N ALA A 117 -11.94 18.15 18.03
CA ALA A 117 -10.80 17.56 17.32
C ALA A 117 -9.57 17.38 18.23
N ALA A 118 -9.31 18.35 19.13
CA ALA A 118 -8.22 18.25 20.10
C ALA A 118 -8.43 17.10 21.10
N SER A 119 -9.67 16.84 21.50
CA SER A 119 -10.01 15.70 22.38
C SER A 119 -9.75 14.36 21.66
N ILE A 120 -10.22 14.20 20.42
CA ILE A 120 -10.00 12.98 19.62
C ILE A 120 -8.49 12.70 19.45
N LEU A 121 -7.71 13.76 19.22
CA LEU A 121 -6.27 13.67 18.92
C LEU A 121 -5.38 13.80 20.16
N GLN A 122 -5.95 13.84 21.37
CA GLN A 122 -5.21 14.00 22.64
C GLN A 122 -4.30 15.24 22.64
N LEU A 123 -4.82 16.37 22.13
CA LEU A 123 -4.09 17.66 22.02
C LEU A 123 -4.62 18.73 22.97
N THR A 124 -5.58 18.42 23.84
CA THR A 124 -6.25 19.40 24.71
C THR A 124 -5.24 20.20 25.55
N ASP A 125 -4.26 19.55 26.15
CA ASP A 125 -3.23 20.19 27.00
C ASP A 125 -2.15 20.95 26.21
N TYR A 126 -2.21 20.89 24.88
CA TYR A 126 -1.22 21.50 23.99
C TYR A 126 -1.77 22.66 23.18
N LEU A 127 -3.06 23.01 23.31
CA LEU A 127 -3.75 24.01 22.50
C LEU A 127 -3.06 25.38 22.46
N ASP A 128 -2.46 25.81 23.56
CA ASP A 128 -1.77 27.10 23.67
C ASP A 128 -0.28 27.05 23.29
N ARG A 129 0.25 25.88 22.92
CA ARG A 129 1.67 25.73 22.56
C ARG A 129 1.92 26.08 21.10
N LEU A 130 3.14 26.52 20.83
CA LEU A 130 3.67 26.72 19.47
C LEU A 130 4.21 25.39 18.92
N PRO A 131 4.23 25.17 17.59
CA PRO A 131 4.75 23.95 16.96
C PRO A 131 6.17 23.57 17.35
N LYS A 132 7.04 24.55 17.64
CA LYS A 132 8.42 24.31 18.11
C LYS A 132 8.51 23.59 19.46
N ALA A 133 7.47 23.67 20.29
CA ALA A 133 7.38 23.02 21.61
C ALA A 133 6.72 21.63 21.56
N LEU A 134 6.52 21.07 20.36
CA LEU A 134 5.85 19.79 20.14
C LEU A 134 6.80 18.74 19.58
N SER A 135 6.56 17.47 19.92
CA SER A 135 7.21 16.33 19.28
C SER A 135 6.75 16.18 17.81
N GLY A 136 7.44 15.32 17.04
CA GLY A 136 7.07 15.02 15.64
C GLY A 136 5.61 14.54 15.53
N GLY A 137 5.23 13.55 16.36
CA GLY A 137 3.85 13.02 16.35
C GLY A 137 2.81 14.03 16.82
N GLN A 138 3.14 14.89 17.80
CA GLN A 138 2.24 15.97 18.20
C GLN A 138 2.03 16.96 17.04
N ARG A 139 3.09 17.36 16.33
CA ARG A 139 2.96 18.21 15.14
C ARG A 139 2.09 17.59 14.07
N GLN A 140 2.23 16.29 13.82
CA GLN A 140 1.38 15.56 12.89
C GLN A 140 -0.07 15.57 13.33
N ARG A 141 -0.36 15.25 14.60
CA ARG A 141 -1.73 15.31 15.13
C ARG A 141 -2.34 16.72 14.97
N VAL A 142 -1.58 17.78 15.16
CA VAL A 142 -2.04 19.14 14.88
C VAL A 142 -2.40 19.34 13.40
N ALA A 143 -1.59 18.81 12.47
CA ALA A 143 -1.88 18.88 11.04
C ALA A 143 -3.17 18.12 10.67
N ILE A 144 -3.37 16.95 11.26
CA ILE A 144 -4.61 16.16 11.13
C ILE A 144 -5.79 16.96 11.72
N GLY A 145 -5.65 17.50 12.93
CA GLY A 145 -6.68 18.30 13.59
C GLY A 145 -7.09 19.53 12.79
N ARG A 146 -6.14 20.22 12.19
CA ARG A 146 -6.42 21.35 11.26
C ARG A 146 -7.28 20.90 10.07
N ALA A 147 -7.07 19.69 9.59
CA ALA A 147 -7.83 19.15 8.47
C ALA A 147 -9.24 18.71 8.92
N ILE A 148 -9.37 18.01 10.06
CA ILE A 148 -10.66 17.57 10.64
C ILE A 148 -11.57 18.78 10.90
N CYS A 149 -11.04 19.86 11.46
CA CYS A 149 -11.81 21.07 11.77
C CYS A 149 -12.56 21.66 10.57
N ARG A 150 -12.15 21.32 9.34
CA ARG A 150 -12.81 21.77 8.10
C ARG A 150 -14.04 20.94 7.72
N ASP A 151 -14.28 19.82 8.41
CA ASP A 151 -15.36 18.89 8.11
C ASP A 151 -15.39 18.47 6.62
N PRO A 152 -14.31 17.83 6.12
CA PRO A 152 -14.18 17.53 4.72
C PRO A 152 -15.02 16.31 4.32
N LYS A 153 -15.54 16.30 3.07
CA LYS A 153 -16.13 15.10 2.46
C LYS A 153 -15.06 14.10 2.05
N VAL A 154 -13.89 14.60 1.63
CA VAL A 154 -12.73 13.77 1.22
C VAL A 154 -11.49 14.23 1.96
N PHE A 155 -10.83 13.30 2.63
CA PHE A 155 -9.64 13.54 3.41
C PHE A 155 -8.42 12.91 2.71
N LEU A 156 -7.42 13.71 2.40
CA LEU A 156 -6.23 13.33 1.64
C LEU A 156 -5.00 13.30 2.53
N PHE A 157 -4.20 12.24 2.43
CA PHE A 157 -2.94 12.07 3.18
C PHE A 157 -1.78 11.81 2.21
N ASP A 158 -0.80 12.71 2.14
CA ASP A 158 0.42 12.56 1.31
C ASP A 158 1.58 12.12 2.19
N GLU A 159 1.84 10.82 2.29
CA GLU A 159 2.89 10.16 3.09
C GLU A 159 3.02 10.72 4.53
N PRO A 160 1.95 10.75 5.32
CA PRO A 160 1.94 11.49 6.59
C PRO A 160 2.87 10.90 7.64
N LEU A 161 3.27 9.62 7.56
CA LEU A 161 4.06 8.94 8.57
C LEU A 161 5.55 8.82 8.20
N SER A 162 5.95 9.23 7.00
CA SER A 162 7.32 9.03 6.47
C SER A 162 8.43 9.68 7.31
N ASN A 163 8.12 10.77 8.01
CA ASN A 163 9.09 11.53 8.82
C ASN A 163 9.09 11.14 10.31
N LEU A 164 8.46 10.01 10.68
CA LEU A 164 8.38 9.52 12.06
C LEU A 164 9.32 8.34 12.30
N ASP A 165 9.80 8.21 13.53
CA ASP A 165 10.47 6.99 13.99
C ASP A 165 9.50 5.80 14.05
N ALA A 166 10.05 4.58 14.14
CA ALA A 166 9.26 3.35 14.05
C ALA A 166 8.17 3.26 15.14
N ALA A 167 8.47 3.59 16.38
CA ALA A 167 7.51 3.50 17.49
C ALA A 167 6.37 4.52 17.31
N LEU A 168 6.71 5.75 16.94
CA LEU A 168 5.74 6.80 16.72
C LEU A 168 4.89 6.54 15.47
N ARG A 169 5.47 5.93 14.42
CA ARG A 169 4.74 5.50 13.22
C ARG A 169 3.64 4.50 13.57
N VAL A 170 3.95 3.47 14.39
CA VAL A 170 2.95 2.49 14.85
C VAL A 170 1.82 3.18 15.62
N ALA A 171 2.17 4.03 16.60
CA ALA A 171 1.18 4.73 17.41
C ALA A 171 0.26 5.62 16.55
N THR A 172 0.84 6.39 15.63
CA THR A 172 0.06 7.31 14.77
C THR A 172 -0.79 6.57 13.73
N ARG A 173 -0.31 5.42 13.22
CA ARG A 173 -1.14 4.56 12.33
C ARG A 173 -2.41 4.10 13.05
N ILE A 174 -2.30 3.68 14.32
CA ILE A 174 -3.47 3.31 15.13
C ILE A 174 -4.41 4.50 15.33
N GLU A 175 -3.88 5.70 15.53
CA GLU A 175 -4.68 6.92 15.65
C GLU A 175 -5.44 7.25 14.35
N ILE A 176 -4.80 7.07 13.19
CA ILE A 176 -5.46 7.25 11.88
C ILE A 176 -6.57 6.21 11.65
N ALA A 177 -6.35 4.95 12.05
CA ALA A 177 -7.39 3.92 11.99
C ALA A 177 -8.62 4.30 12.85
N LYS A 178 -8.38 4.71 14.09
CA LYS A 178 -9.47 5.20 14.98
C LYS A 178 -10.18 6.44 14.44
N LEU A 179 -9.43 7.31 13.76
CA LEU A 179 -10.01 8.49 13.12
C LEU A 179 -10.95 8.09 12.00
N SER A 180 -10.59 7.11 11.17
CA SER A 180 -11.47 6.59 10.12
C SER A 180 -12.77 6.02 10.71
N GLU A 181 -12.68 5.22 11.78
CA GLU A 181 -13.84 4.67 12.47
C GLU A 181 -14.75 5.78 13.05
N ALA A 182 -14.15 6.88 13.51
CA ALA A 182 -14.89 8.02 14.06
C ALA A 182 -15.53 8.93 12.99
N MET A 183 -15.14 8.77 11.72
CA MET A 183 -15.60 9.58 10.60
C MET A 183 -16.10 8.68 9.43
N PRO A 184 -17.13 7.83 9.65
CA PRO A 184 -17.51 6.79 8.69
C PRO A 184 -18.06 7.33 7.36
N ASP A 185 -18.57 8.58 7.36
CA ASP A 185 -19.08 9.22 6.14
C ASP A 185 -17.99 9.99 5.35
N THR A 186 -16.76 10.03 5.86
CA THR A 186 -15.65 10.76 5.24
C THR A 186 -14.80 9.80 4.42
N THR A 187 -14.72 10.01 3.12
CA THR A 187 -13.83 9.23 2.25
C THR A 187 -12.37 9.60 2.50
N MET A 188 -11.50 8.63 2.70
CA MET A 188 -10.09 8.84 2.96
C MET A 188 -9.22 8.31 1.84
N ILE A 189 -8.32 9.13 1.30
CA ILE A 189 -7.34 8.74 0.28
C ILE A 189 -5.94 8.95 0.86
N TYR A 190 -5.21 7.87 1.00
CA TYR A 190 -3.93 7.84 1.68
C TYR A 190 -2.82 7.39 0.73
N VAL A 191 -1.74 8.12 0.66
CA VAL A 191 -0.54 7.76 -0.11
C VAL A 191 0.54 7.29 0.85
N THR A 192 1.13 6.14 0.56
CA THR A 192 2.28 5.61 1.28
C THR A 192 3.17 4.75 0.39
N HIS A 193 4.42 4.55 0.81
CA HIS A 193 5.31 3.51 0.28
C HIS A 193 5.46 2.34 1.27
N ASP A 194 4.85 2.42 2.46
CA ASP A 194 4.89 1.39 3.50
C ASP A 194 3.70 0.42 3.33
N GLN A 195 4.03 -0.83 3.05
CA GLN A 195 3.03 -1.88 2.85
C GLN A 195 2.23 -2.18 4.13
N VAL A 196 2.87 -2.06 5.31
CA VAL A 196 2.20 -2.34 6.58
C VAL A 196 1.11 -1.29 6.84
N GLU A 197 1.35 -0.02 6.48
CA GLU A 197 0.32 1.03 6.52
C GLU A 197 -0.85 0.67 5.62
N ALA A 198 -0.56 0.31 4.36
CA ALA A 198 -1.59 -0.04 3.39
C ALA A 198 -2.41 -1.26 3.83
N MET A 199 -1.73 -2.34 4.22
CA MET A 199 -2.39 -3.59 4.66
C MET A 199 -3.22 -3.43 5.94
N THR A 200 -2.92 -2.39 6.76
CA THR A 200 -3.60 -2.17 8.04
C THR A 200 -4.77 -1.20 7.94
N LEU A 201 -4.64 -0.16 7.10
CA LEU A 201 -5.58 0.97 7.06
C LEU A 201 -6.63 0.85 5.95
N ALA A 202 -6.31 0.17 4.85
CA ALA A 202 -7.12 0.22 3.65
C ALA A 202 -8.33 -0.71 3.68
N ASP A 203 -9.49 -0.22 3.24
CA ASP A 203 -10.56 -1.07 2.71
C ASP A 203 -10.15 -1.63 1.35
N ARG A 204 -9.60 -0.78 0.46
CA ARG A 204 -8.97 -1.18 -0.79
C ARG A 204 -7.61 -0.51 -0.99
N ILE A 205 -6.70 -1.26 -1.58
CA ILE A 205 -5.38 -0.79 -1.99
C ILE A 205 -5.37 -0.63 -3.51
N VAL A 206 -4.81 0.49 -3.99
CA VAL A 206 -4.50 0.74 -5.39
C VAL A 206 -3.00 0.61 -5.57
N VAL A 207 -2.56 -0.42 -6.26
CA VAL A 207 -1.14 -0.61 -6.59
C VAL A 207 -0.84 0.11 -7.89
N LEU A 208 0.06 1.10 -7.82
CA LEU A 208 0.49 1.94 -8.95
C LEU A 208 1.90 1.59 -9.39
N SER A 209 2.11 1.50 -10.70
CA SER A 209 3.43 1.34 -11.31
C SER A 209 3.48 2.07 -12.65
N GLY A 210 4.57 2.81 -12.91
CA GLY A 210 4.74 3.52 -14.17
C GLY A 210 3.56 4.39 -14.59
N GLY A 211 2.87 5.05 -13.63
CA GLY A 211 1.71 5.90 -13.92
C GLY A 211 0.43 5.17 -14.31
N ARG A 212 0.33 3.87 -14.02
CA ARG A 212 -0.83 3.01 -14.28
C ARG A 212 -1.26 2.27 -13.03
N ILE A 213 -2.51 1.86 -12.97
CA ILE A 213 -3.00 0.93 -11.94
C ILE A 213 -2.67 -0.49 -12.38
N GLU A 214 -1.97 -1.23 -11.53
CA GLU A 214 -1.64 -2.65 -11.71
C GLU A 214 -2.76 -3.54 -11.14
N GLN A 215 -3.27 -3.21 -9.96
CA GLN A 215 -4.38 -3.90 -9.32
C GLN A 215 -5.07 -3.00 -8.29
N VAL A 216 -6.37 -3.19 -8.12
CA VAL A 216 -7.17 -2.62 -7.04
C VAL A 216 -7.91 -3.75 -6.36
N GLY A 217 -7.94 -3.77 -5.04
CA GLY A 217 -8.68 -4.79 -4.27
C GLY A 217 -8.45 -4.66 -2.77
N ALA A 218 -9.12 -5.52 -2.00
CA ALA A 218 -8.90 -5.62 -0.55
C ALA A 218 -7.45 -6.06 -0.25
N PRO A 219 -6.87 -5.67 0.89
CA PRO A 219 -5.49 -6.00 1.22
C PRO A 219 -5.14 -7.47 1.06
N MET A 220 -5.95 -8.38 1.63
CA MET A 220 -5.70 -9.82 1.54
C MET A 220 -5.93 -10.38 0.15
N GLU A 221 -6.81 -9.77 -0.67
CA GLU A 221 -6.98 -10.16 -2.07
C GLU A 221 -5.71 -9.91 -2.88
N LEU A 222 -5.05 -8.75 -2.71
CA LEU A 222 -3.80 -8.45 -3.38
C LEU A 222 -2.68 -9.39 -2.95
N TYR A 223 -2.67 -9.75 -1.68
CA TYR A 223 -1.69 -10.66 -1.10
C TYR A 223 -1.86 -12.09 -1.59
N GLU A 224 -3.07 -12.65 -1.51
CA GLU A 224 -3.37 -14.04 -1.86
C GLU A 224 -3.56 -14.24 -3.37
N ARG A 225 -4.02 -13.22 -4.08
CA ARG A 225 -4.37 -13.25 -5.50
C ARG A 225 -3.76 -12.07 -6.28
N PRO A 226 -2.44 -11.95 -6.34
CA PRO A 226 -1.79 -10.91 -7.14
C PRO A 226 -2.15 -11.10 -8.61
N ALA A 227 -2.49 -10.00 -9.31
CA ALA A 227 -2.87 -10.03 -10.71
C ALA A 227 -1.69 -10.28 -11.65
N ASN A 228 -0.48 -9.94 -11.21
CA ASN A 228 0.74 -10.07 -12.00
C ASN A 228 1.99 -10.18 -11.11
N LEU A 229 3.13 -10.45 -11.74
CA LEU A 229 4.43 -10.55 -11.09
C LEU A 229 4.83 -9.29 -10.30
N PHE A 230 4.47 -8.11 -10.82
CA PHE A 230 4.77 -6.86 -10.14
C PHE A 230 4.07 -6.80 -8.78
N VAL A 231 2.76 -7.04 -8.75
CA VAL A 231 1.97 -7.04 -7.49
C VAL A 231 2.45 -8.15 -6.55
N ALA A 232 2.74 -9.35 -7.08
CA ALA A 232 3.24 -10.48 -6.29
C ALA A 232 4.55 -10.17 -5.57
N LYS A 233 5.49 -9.47 -6.25
CA LYS A 233 6.77 -9.04 -5.67
C LYS A 233 6.64 -7.80 -4.79
N PHE A 234 5.68 -6.92 -5.12
CA PHE A 234 5.53 -5.66 -4.41
C PHE A 234 4.77 -5.83 -3.09
N ILE A 235 3.74 -6.68 -3.04
CA ILE A 235 2.93 -6.92 -1.83
C ILE A 235 3.46 -8.13 -1.07
N GLY A 236 3.90 -7.89 0.16
CA GLY A 236 4.49 -8.88 1.09
C GLY A 236 5.95 -8.56 1.42
N SER A 237 6.35 -8.88 2.65
CA SER A 237 7.73 -8.68 3.15
C SER A 237 8.15 -9.89 3.99
N PRO A 238 9.16 -10.63 3.52
CA PRO A 238 9.88 -10.50 2.25
C PRO A 238 8.99 -10.70 1.00
N ALA A 239 9.51 -10.30 -0.18
CA ALA A 239 8.82 -10.47 -1.45
C ALA A 239 8.59 -11.94 -1.80
N MET A 240 7.59 -12.23 -2.66
CA MET A 240 7.35 -13.58 -3.19
C MET A 240 8.59 -14.09 -3.93
N ASN A 241 9.00 -15.32 -3.64
CA ASN A 241 10.02 -16.02 -4.40
C ASN A 241 9.50 -16.35 -5.80
N ILE A 242 10.26 -16.02 -6.83
CA ILE A 242 9.91 -16.30 -8.22
C ILE A 242 11.00 -17.15 -8.86
N LEU A 243 10.60 -18.29 -9.42
CA LEU A 243 11.47 -19.23 -10.09
C LEU A 243 11.03 -19.43 -11.55
N PRO A 244 11.95 -19.59 -12.49
CA PRO A 244 11.62 -20.01 -13.83
C PRO A 244 11.03 -21.41 -13.82
N ALA A 245 9.98 -21.65 -14.60
CA ALA A 245 9.33 -22.93 -14.72
C ALA A 245 8.85 -23.20 -16.15
N LYS A 246 8.54 -24.47 -16.45
CA LYS A 246 7.95 -24.86 -17.72
C LYS A 246 6.74 -25.77 -17.47
N ILE A 247 5.62 -25.48 -18.11
CA ILE A 247 4.43 -26.33 -18.02
C ILE A 247 4.70 -27.65 -18.77
N VAL A 248 4.51 -28.77 -18.08
CA VAL A 248 4.67 -30.12 -18.66
C VAL A 248 3.36 -30.85 -18.80
N ASP A 249 2.38 -30.53 -17.94
CA ASP A 249 1.03 -31.07 -18.03
C ASP A 249 -0.02 -30.02 -17.67
N THR A 250 -1.19 -30.10 -18.30
CA THR A 250 -2.27 -29.13 -18.26
C THR A 250 -3.60 -29.78 -17.92
N GLY A 251 -4.62 -28.99 -17.60
CA GLY A 251 -5.96 -29.49 -17.27
C GLY A 251 -6.51 -28.81 -16.02
N ALA A 252 -7.27 -29.53 -15.20
CA ALA A 252 -7.81 -29.03 -13.94
C ALA A 252 -6.71 -28.71 -12.91
N LYS A 253 -5.55 -29.37 -13.02
CA LYS A 253 -4.31 -29.08 -12.30
C LYS A 253 -3.19 -28.92 -13.30
N THR A 254 -2.23 -28.08 -12.99
CA THR A 254 -1.06 -27.83 -13.84
C THR A 254 0.17 -28.42 -13.21
N THR A 255 0.94 -29.19 -13.97
CA THR A 255 2.26 -29.66 -13.53
C THR A 255 3.33 -28.85 -14.23
N VAL A 256 4.25 -28.32 -13.47
CA VAL A 256 5.43 -27.58 -13.98
C VAL A 256 6.72 -28.29 -13.63
N THR A 257 7.74 -28.12 -14.46
CA THR A 257 9.13 -28.46 -14.14
C THR A 257 9.84 -27.20 -13.67
N LEU A 258 10.42 -27.26 -12.48
CA LEU A 258 11.28 -26.26 -11.88
C LEU A 258 12.76 -26.56 -12.21
N PRO A 259 13.70 -25.67 -11.85
CA PRO A 259 15.13 -25.98 -11.86
C PRO A 259 15.44 -27.33 -11.18
N GLN A 260 16.55 -27.98 -11.55
CA GLN A 260 16.94 -29.33 -11.08
C GLN A 260 15.96 -30.45 -11.50
N ASP A 261 15.18 -30.22 -12.59
CA ASP A 261 14.18 -31.18 -13.11
C ASP A 261 13.10 -31.61 -12.11
N ARG A 262 12.82 -30.75 -11.09
CA ARG A 262 11.78 -31.00 -10.11
C ARG A 262 10.40 -30.71 -10.69
N ARG A 263 9.47 -31.65 -10.49
CA ARG A 263 8.09 -31.49 -10.92
C ARG A 263 7.18 -31.14 -9.74
N VAL A 264 6.35 -30.15 -9.95
CA VAL A 264 5.37 -29.66 -8.96
C VAL A 264 4.02 -29.54 -9.64
N THR A 265 3.00 -30.05 -8.96
CA THR A 265 1.61 -29.94 -9.42
C THR A 265 0.90 -28.90 -8.57
N LEU A 266 0.26 -27.95 -9.24
CA LEU A 266 -0.48 -26.85 -8.64
C LEU A 266 -1.98 -27.02 -8.87
N ASP A 267 -2.78 -26.52 -7.97
CA ASP A 267 -4.25 -26.48 -8.07
C ASP A 267 -4.71 -25.27 -8.95
N ILE A 268 -4.07 -25.13 -10.10
CA ILE A 268 -4.33 -24.08 -11.11
C ILE A 268 -4.69 -24.77 -12.42
N ALA A 269 -5.83 -24.40 -13.01
CA ALA A 269 -6.25 -24.91 -14.30
C ALA A 269 -5.54 -24.17 -15.45
N THR A 270 -5.00 -24.92 -16.41
CA THR A 270 -4.43 -24.33 -17.63
C THR A 270 -4.92 -25.07 -18.88
N PRO A 271 -5.17 -24.35 -20.00
CA PRO A 271 -5.57 -24.96 -21.25
C PRO A 271 -4.40 -25.70 -21.90
N GLU A 272 -4.71 -26.69 -22.74
CA GLU A 272 -3.69 -27.51 -23.44
C GLU A 272 -2.76 -26.67 -24.32
N SER A 273 -3.24 -25.54 -24.82
CA SER A 273 -2.43 -24.60 -25.60
C SER A 273 -1.23 -24.03 -24.85
N GLN A 274 -1.24 -24.07 -23.53
CA GLN A 274 -0.11 -23.62 -22.68
C GLN A 274 0.92 -24.73 -22.38
N LYS A 275 0.69 -25.94 -22.82
CA LYS A 275 1.65 -27.03 -22.67
C LYS A 275 2.99 -26.65 -23.29
N SER A 276 4.05 -26.87 -22.55
CA SER A 276 5.44 -26.47 -22.89
C SER A 276 5.72 -24.96 -22.81
N ALA A 277 4.77 -24.12 -22.37
CA ALA A 277 5.02 -22.70 -22.16
C ALA A 277 6.03 -22.47 -21.02
N ALA A 278 6.89 -21.48 -21.21
CA ALA A 278 7.71 -20.93 -20.15
C ALA A 278 6.83 -20.05 -19.25
N VAL A 279 6.93 -20.25 -17.94
CA VAL A 279 6.14 -19.54 -16.92
C VAL A 279 7.01 -19.18 -15.73
N SER A 280 6.55 -18.28 -14.90
CA SER A 280 7.15 -17.98 -13.60
C SER A 280 6.36 -18.68 -12.49
N PHE A 281 7.06 -19.46 -11.68
CA PHE A 281 6.52 -20.12 -10.49
C PHE A 281 6.74 -19.20 -9.30
N GLY A 282 5.68 -18.95 -8.53
CA GLY A 282 5.69 -18.08 -7.35
C GLY A 282 5.36 -18.84 -6.07
N VAL A 283 6.10 -18.57 -4.99
CA VAL A 283 5.81 -19.07 -3.65
C VAL A 283 6.23 -18.04 -2.61
N ARG A 284 5.37 -17.75 -1.63
CA ARG A 284 5.71 -16.82 -0.57
C ARG A 284 6.72 -17.41 0.41
N PRO A 285 7.60 -16.60 1.01
CA PRO A 285 8.60 -17.05 1.98
C PRO A 285 8.02 -17.83 3.16
N GLU A 286 6.87 -17.41 3.67
CA GLU A 286 6.15 -18.04 4.80
C GLU A 286 5.37 -19.30 4.44
N ASP A 287 5.09 -19.51 3.15
CA ASP A 287 4.42 -20.72 2.66
C ASP A 287 5.42 -21.87 2.40
N LEU A 288 6.72 -21.56 2.39
CA LEU A 288 7.78 -22.56 2.32
C LEU A 288 8.05 -23.17 3.69
N THR A 289 8.10 -24.49 3.75
CA THR A 289 8.42 -25.27 4.94
C THR A 289 9.58 -26.25 4.67
N ILE A 290 10.26 -26.66 5.73
CA ILE A 290 11.31 -27.67 5.61
C ILE A 290 10.67 -29.04 5.41
N ALA A 291 11.02 -29.70 4.32
CA ALA A 291 10.57 -31.07 4.04
C ALA A 291 11.32 -32.08 4.92
N THR A 292 10.59 -32.95 5.59
CA THR A 292 11.15 -34.02 6.45
C THR A 292 11.29 -35.35 5.70
N GLY A 293 10.80 -35.44 4.44
CA GLY A 293 10.78 -36.65 3.64
C GLY A 293 11.44 -36.51 2.26
N GLU A 294 11.21 -37.49 1.40
CA GLU A 294 11.73 -37.51 0.02
C GLU A 294 10.92 -36.60 -0.92
N GLN A 295 9.71 -36.23 -0.55
CA GLN A 295 8.88 -35.32 -1.34
C GLN A 295 9.22 -33.88 -1.00
N PHE A 296 9.88 -33.20 -1.93
CA PHE A 296 10.22 -31.78 -1.83
C PHE A 296 10.22 -31.15 -3.24
N ILE A 297 10.03 -29.85 -3.27
CA ILE A 297 9.94 -29.07 -4.51
C ILE A 297 11.26 -28.36 -4.83
N ILE A 298 12.07 -28.03 -3.83
CA ILE A 298 13.31 -27.28 -3.96
C ILE A 298 14.33 -27.84 -2.98
N GLU A 299 15.60 -27.99 -3.43
CA GLU A 299 16.75 -28.29 -2.57
C GLU A 299 17.82 -27.21 -2.78
N GLY A 300 18.43 -26.74 -1.70
CA GLY A 300 19.49 -25.75 -1.78
C GLY A 300 20.33 -25.70 -0.50
N THR A 301 21.30 -24.77 -0.51
CA THR A 301 22.23 -24.57 0.61
C THR A 301 21.98 -23.22 1.24
N ILE A 302 21.90 -23.15 2.56
CA ILE A 302 21.73 -21.90 3.30
C ILE A 302 23.00 -21.06 3.19
N SER A 303 22.88 -19.85 2.64
CA SER A 303 23.99 -18.91 2.52
C SER A 303 23.98 -17.83 3.61
N ILE A 304 22.78 -17.37 4.02
CA ILE A 304 22.59 -16.34 5.06
C ILE A 304 21.45 -16.78 5.96
N ILE A 305 21.55 -16.43 7.23
CA ILE A 305 20.49 -16.60 8.24
C ILE A 305 20.29 -15.28 8.97
N GLU A 306 19.04 -14.83 9.03
CA GLU A 306 18.64 -13.69 9.86
C GLU A 306 17.70 -14.18 10.96
N ALA A 307 18.20 -14.26 12.19
CA ALA A 307 17.41 -14.60 13.37
C ALA A 307 16.84 -13.31 13.99
N LEU A 308 15.56 -13.02 13.75
CA LEU A 308 14.90 -11.79 14.19
C LEU A 308 14.11 -11.97 15.50
N GLY A 309 14.23 -13.13 16.13
CA GLY A 309 13.55 -13.48 17.38
C GLY A 309 12.18 -14.11 17.14
N GLU A 310 11.24 -13.38 16.58
CA GLU A 310 9.89 -13.91 16.23
C GLU A 310 9.90 -14.80 14.99
N VAL A 311 10.84 -14.56 14.06
CA VAL A 311 11.01 -15.32 12.83
C VAL A 311 12.49 -15.52 12.52
N THR A 312 12.80 -16.55 11.75
CA THR A 312 14.12 -16.77 11.12
C THR A 312 13.94 -16.74 9.62
N LEU A 313 14.73 -15.91 8.92
CA LEU A 313 14.83 -15.91 7.47
C LEU A 313 16.05 -16.71 7.03
N LEU A 314 15.83 -17.69 6.17
CA LEU A 314 16.88 -18.48 5.55
C LEU A 314 17.00 -18.06 4.09
N TYR A 315 18.19 -17.68 3.66
CA TYR A 315 18.52 -17.39 2.27
C TYR A 315 19.18 -18.63 1.67
N VAL A 316 18.48 -19.25 0.71
CA VAL A 316 18.84 -20.54 0.15
C VAL A 316 19.32 -20.39 -1.29
N GLU A 317 20.56 -20.81 -1.55
CA GLU A 317 21.20 -20.81 -2.87
C GLU A 317 21.21 -22.19 -3.49
N GLY A 318 21.62 -22.28 -4.78
CA GLY A 318 21.76 -23.56 -5.51
C GLY A 318 20.67 -23.76 -6.55
N LEU A 319 19.81 -22.76 -6.74
CA LEU A 319 18.85 -22.70 -7.84
C LEU A 319 19.42 -21.82 -8.95
N SER A 320 19.04 -22.05 -10.19
CA SER A 320 19.50 -21.33 -11.37
C SER A 320 18.97 -19.88 -11.45
N GLY A 321 18.98 -19.15 -10.34
CA GLY A 321 18.56 -17.76 -10.23
C GLY A 321 19.65 -16.88 -9.67
N GLU A 322 19.65 -15.58 -10.01
CA GLU A 322 20.60 -14.59 -9.50
C GLU A 322 20.34 -14.25 -8.03
N GLU A 323 19.09 -14.41 -7.56
CA GLU A 323 18.69 -14.08 -6.20
C GLU A 323 18.47 -15.36 -5.37
N PRO A 324 18.91 -15.39 -4.09
CA PRO A 324 18.64 -16.50 -3.20
C PRO A 324 17.14 -16.60 -2.90
N LEU A 325 16.64 -17.82 -2.74
CA LEU A 325 15.27 -18.06 -2.29
C LEU A 325 15.17 -17.79 -0.80
N ILE A 326 14.15 -17.06 -0.39
CA ILE A 326 13.92 -16.70 1.01
C ILE A 326 12.88 -17.64 1.62
N VAL A 327 13.20 -18.22 2.77
CA VAL A 327 12.27 -19.02 3.59
C VAL A 327 12.05 -18.31 4.91
N LYS A 328 10.80 -18.09 5.30
CA LYS A 328 10.44 -17.42 6.56
C LYS A 328 9.84 -18.45 7.53
N LEU A 329 10.60 -18.81 8.54
CA LEU A 329 10.21 -19.78 9.55
C LEU A 329 9.87 -19.11 10.89
N PRO A 330 8.90 -19.62 11.66
CA PRO A 330 8.55 -19.06 12.96
C PRO A 330 9.66 -19.30 14.00
N GLY A 331 9.86 -18.34 14.88
CA GLY A 331 10.81 -18.42 16.00
C GLY A 331 12.27 -18.52 15.59
N ASN A 332 13.10 -18.93 16.55
CA ASN A 332 14.51 -19.18 16.31
C ASN A 332 14.72 -20.62 15.81
N GLN A 333 15.46 -20.79 14.73
CA GLN A 333 15.68 -22.07 14.07
C GLN A 333 17.13 -22.55 14.23
N PRO A 334 17.39 -23.87 14.37
CA PRO A 334 18.72 -24.41 14.69
C PRO A 334 19.63 -24.59 13.46
N TYR A 335 19.35 -23.90 12.36
CA TYR A 335 20.13 -24.02 11.11
C TYR A 335 21.41 -23.21 11.16
N GLN A 336 22.39 -23.66 10.38
CA GLN A 336 23.68 -23.00 10.18
C GLN A 336 23.94 -22.71 8.70
N ARG A 337 24.80 -21.73 8.45
CA ARG A 337 25.29 -21.47 7.10
C ARG A 337 26.01 -22.69 6.55
N GLY A 338 25.66 -23.08 5.33
CA GLY A 338 26.19 -24.27 4.67
C GLY A 338 25.29 -25.51 4.83
N ASP A 339 24.27 -25.46 5.68
CA ASP A 339 23.31 -26.56 5.80
C ASP A 339 22.52 -26.72 4.49
N LYS A 340 22.33 -27.98 4.07
CA LYS A 340 21.44 -28.31 2.96
C LYS A 340 20.02 -28.46 3.47
N VAL A 341 19.09 -27.82 2.79
CA VAL A 341 17.66 -27.86 3.13
C VAL A 341 16.84 -28.30 1.93
N ARG A 342 15.80 -29.08 2.20
CA ARG A 342 14.76 -29.43 1.25
C ARG A 342 13.49 -28.70 1.64
N LEU A 343 12.85 -28.09 0.66
CA LEU A 343 11.71 -27.21 0.87
C LEU A 343 10.47 -27.78 0.18
N THR A 344 9.35 -27.61 0.85
CA THR A 344 8.02 -27.94 0.30
C THR A 344 7.05 -26.83 0.60
N ALA A 345 5.90 -26.84 -0.07
CA ALA A 345 4.80 -25.90 0.15
C ALA A 345 3.46 -26.57 -0.19
N ASP A 346 2.39 -26.04 0.37
CA ASP A 346 1.03 -26.46 0.02
C ASP A 346 0.73 -26.06 -1.46
N PRO A 347 0.29 -27.00 -2.33
CA PRO A 347 -0.07 -26.71 -3.72
C PRO A 347 -1.10 -25.57 -3.89
N ALA A 348 -1.99 -25.37 -2.90
CA ALA A 348 -2.98 -24.31 -2.90
C ALA A 348 -2.38 -22.90 -2.66
N LYS A 349 -1.14 -22.83 -2.18
CA LYS A 349 -0.39 -21.58 -1.90
C LYS A 349 0.61 -21.21 -3.00
N LEU A 350 0.63 -21.97 -4.09
CA LEU A 350 1.54 -21.77 -5.19
C LEU A 350 0.90 -20.90 -6.28
N HIS A 351 1.73 -20.12 -6.96
CA HIS A 351 1.31 -19.21 -8.01
C HIS A 351 2.01 -19.52 -9.33
N LEU A 352 1.32 -19.25 -10.44
CA LEU A 352 1.91 -19.27 -11.77
C LEU A 352 1.62 -17.95 -12.48
N PHE A 353 2.61 -17.48 -13.24
CA PHE A 353 2.49 -16.31 -14.08
C PHE A 353 2.97 -16.66 -15.50
N ASP A 354 2.26 -16.15 -16.49
CA ASP A 354 2.61 -16.33 -17.89
C ASP A 354 3.90 -15.56 -18.29
N ALA A 355 4.25 -15.61 -19.57
CA ALA A 355 5.42 -14.93 -20.11
C ALA A 355 5.30 -13.39 -20.03
N GLU A 356 4.10 -12.84 -20.02
CA GLU A 356 3.80 -11.43 -19.86
C GLU A 356 3.72 -11.02 -18.37
N GLY A 357 3.90 -11.97 -17.46
CA GLY A 357 3.85 -11.77 -16.01
C GLY A 357 2.44 -11.70 -15.43
N LYS A 358 1.40 -12.08 -16.17
CA LYS A 358 0.02 -12.15 -15.67
C LYS A 358 -0.22 -13.45 -14.92
N ALA A 359 -0.98 -13.39 -13.84
CA ALA A 359 -1.32 -14.57 -13.06
C ALA A 359 -2.21 -15.54 -13.86
N LEU A 360 -1.83 -16.82 -13.84
CA LEU A 360 -2.67 -17.94 -14.27
C LEU A 360 -3.52 -18.40 -13.07
N ARG A 361 -4.81 -18.63 -13.31
CA ARG A 361 -5.79 -18.95 -12.23
C ARG A 361 -6.75 -20.04 -12.69
#